data_13a6ade15484b2213b37db8e829bd347
#
_entry.id   13a6ade15484b2213b37db8e829bd347
#
_cell.length_a   1.000
_cell.length_b   1.000
_cell.length_c   1.000
_cell.angle_alpha   90.00
_cell.angle_beta   90.00
_cell.angle_gamma   90.00
#
_symmetry.space_group_name_H-M   'P 1'
#
loop_
_entity.id
_entity.type
_entity.pdbx_description
1 polymer ?
#
loop_
_entity_poly.entity_id
_entity_poly.type
_entity_poly.pdbx_seq_one_letter_code
_entity_poly.pdbx_strand_id
1 'polypeptide(L)'
;MRKLLKWVLLASIMLLVGNHVEARESSTELGNAVNETLSETTSYKQSTTIEQVTSEPANTETVMSTLSYDNADNFSGTFIQKNTASGSNDAILQVETSNAQSTYKENGGEWQQSLTNDSHLNRLNVLSLSQVRNLLTTLDTIGQWTGSLSDQTVSFSGENAQLTNLLNTFVSESYNNDANHQIQLVTDRYTNEIKAVEWTVSGTSRIDNQAVTTTIEVKLSQL
;
A
#
# COMPACT_ATOMS: atom_id res chain seq x y z
N MET A 1 16.39 4.49 26.89
CA MET A 1 16.61 3.03 27.00
C MET A 1 15.35 2.16 26.80
N ARG A 2 14.10 2.65 26.93
CA ARG A 2 12.87 1.83 26.74
C ARG A 2 12.39 1.67 25.28
N LYS A 3 12.89 2.45 24.34
CA LYS A 3 12.48 2.36 22.91
C LYS A 3 13.30 1.36 22.10
N LEU A 4 14.54 1.06 22.50
CA LEU A 4 15.39 0.05 21.84
C LEU A 4 14.94 -1.40 22.10
N LEU A 5 14.21 -1.65 23.20
CA LEU A 5 13.78 -3.02 23.57
C LEU A 5 12.61 -3.54 22.71
N LYS A 6 11.82 -2.65 22.11
CA LYS A 6 10.69 -3.05 21.24
C LYS A 6 11.14 -3.57 19.87
N TRP A 7 12.25 -3.07 19.35
CA TRP A 7 12.79 -3.50 18.05
C TRP A 7 13.52 -4.85 18.12
N VAL A 8 14.11 -5.17 19.27
CA VAL A 8 14.78 -6.46 19.47
C VAL A 8 13.78 -7.61 19.61
N LEU A 9 12.56 -7.35 20.13
CA LEU A 9 11.52 -8.37 20.27
C LEU A 9 10.84 -8.73 18.93
N LEU A 10 10.72 -7.80 17.99
CA LEU A 10 10.21 -8.08 16.65
C LEU A 10 11.19 -8.90 15.79
N ALA A 11 12.49 -8.68 15.96
CA ALA A 11 13.52 -9.46 15.25
C ALA A 11 13.65 -10.91 15.77
N SER A 12 13.25 -11.18 17.02
CA SER A 12 13.39 -12.51 17.65
C SER A 12 12.23 -13.47 17.33
N ILE A 13 11.10 -12.98 16.85
CA ILE A 13 9.94 -13.82 16.48
C ILE A 13 10.10 -14.43 15.08
N MET A 14 10.94 -13.86 14.22
CA MET A 14 11.20 -14.41 12.87
C MET A 14 12.09 -15.67 12.85
N LEU A 15 12.67 -16.10 13.96
CA LEU A 15 13.67 -17.18 14.00
C LEU A 15 13.16 -18.53 14.53
N LEU A 16 11.86 -18.68 14.80
CA LEU A 16 11.31 -19.88 15.46
C LEU A 16 10.11 -20.54 14.76
N VAL A 17 9.90 -20.35 13.47
CA VAL A 17 8.92 -21.15 12.72
C VAL A 17 9.67 -22.21 11.92
N GLY A 18 9.58 -23.43 12.43
CA GLY A 18 10.24 -24.61 11.90
C GLY A 18 9.93 -24.87 10.43
N ASN A 19 10.98 -25.29 9.71
CA ASN A 19 10.96 -25.78 8.35
C ASN A 19 10.08 -27.04 8.22
N HIS A 20 8.83 -26.88 7.83
CA HIS A 20 8.13 -27.90 7.08
C HIS A 20 8.29 -27.58 5.59
N VAL A 21 9.23 -28.25 4.96
CA VAL A 21 9.40 -28.27 3.51
C VAL A 21 8.31 -29.20 2.96
N GLU A 22 7.12 -28.68 2.71
CA GLU A 22 6.20 -29.27 1.76
C GLU A 22 6.67 -28.94 0.35
N ALA A 23 6.43 -29.86 -0.61
CA ALA A 23 6.83 -29.72 -1.99
C ALA A 23 6.50 -28.32 -2.53
N ARG A 24 7.53 -27.58 -2.91
CA ARG A 24 7.48 -26.20 -3.36
C ARG A 24 6.82 -26.20 -4.74
N GLU A 25 5.56 -25.76 -4.82
CA GLU A 25 5.03 -25.25 -6.08
C GLU A 25 6.02 -24.19 -6.60
N SER A 26 6.26 -24.16 -7.90
CA SER A 26 7.21 -23.17 -8.44
C SER A 26 6.65 -21.77 -8.16
N SER A 27 7.50 -20.81 -7.88
CA SER A 27 7.08 -19.40 -7.62
C SER A 27 6.16 -18.87 -8.72
N THR A 28 6.42 -19.24 -9.97
CA THR A 28 5.63 -18.87 -11.16
C THR A 28 4.22 -19.48 -11.15
N GLU A 29 4.02 -20.68 -10.60
CA GLU A 29 2.68 -21.30 -10.49
C GLU A 29 1.83 -20.56 -9.45
N LEU A 30 2.41 -20.16 -8.32
CA LEU A 30 1.73 -19.40 -7.29
C LEU A 30 1.34 -18.00 -7.80
N GLY A 31 2.26 -17.28 -8.42
CA GLY A 31 2.00 -15.97 -9.01
C GLY A 31 0.89 -16.03 -10.07
N ASN A 32 0.86 -17.06 -10.92
CA ASN A 32 -0.18 -17.27 -11.91
C ASN A 32 -1.55 -17.53 -11.26
N ALA A 33 -1.63 -18.40 -10.25
CA ALA A 33 -2.88 -18.71 -9.56
C ALA A 33 -3.48 -17.47 -8.87
N VAL A 34 -2.66 -16.64 -8.23
CA VAL A 34 -3.11 -15.38 -7.64
C VAL A 34 -3.56 -14.39 -8.71
N ASN A 35 -2.84 -14.27 -9.83
CA ASN A 35 -3.23 -13.42 -10.95
C ASN A 35 -4.56 -13.84 -11.60
N GLU A 36 -4.81 -15.13 -11.71
CA GLU A 36 -6.08 -15.68 -12.21
C GLU A 36 -7.22 -15.28 -11.25
N THR A 37 -7.09 -15.52 -9.95
CA THR A 37 -8.07 -15.09 -8.94
C THR A 37 -8.34 -13.59 -9.00
N LEU A 38 -7.29 -12.76 -9.11
CA LEU A 38 -7.45 -11.31 -9.27
C LEU A 38 -8.21 -10.93 -10.55
N SER A 39 -8.06 -11.70 -11.62
CA SER A 39 -8.76 -11.42 -12.88
C SER A 39 -10.26 -11.73 -12.81
N GLU A 40 -10.64 -12.64 -11.93
CA GLU A 40 -12.04 -13.06 -11.70
C GLU A 40 -12.72 -12.22 -10.62
N THR A 41 -11.96 -11.49 -9.81
CA THR A 41 -12.49 -10.66 -8.73
C THR A 41 -13.20 -9.44 -9.32
N THR A 42 -14.51 -9.37 -9.14
CA THR A 42 -15.36 -8.28 -9.65
C THR A 42 -15.79 -7.30 -8.57
N SER A 43 -15.89 -7.74 -7.32
CA SER A 43 -16.29 -6.89 -6.21
C SER A 43 -15.44 -7.18 -4.96
N TYR A 44 -14.98 -6.11 -4.32
CA TYR A 44 -14.14 -6.22 -3.12
C TYR A 44 -14.17 -4.93 -2.30
N LYS A 45 -13.76 -5.03 -1.06
CA LYS A 45 -13.54 -3.90 -0.17
C LYS A 45 -12.04 -3.74 0.08
N GLN A 46 -11.58 -2.50 -0.01
CA GLN A 46 -10.18 -2.14 0.25
C GLN A 46 -10.12 -1.11 1.37
N SER A 47 -9.25 -1.35 2.33
CA SER A 47 -8.83 -0.36 3.32
C SER A 47 -7.35 -0.08 3.14
N THR A 48 -7.00 1.19 2.94
CA THR A 48 -5.62 1.61 2.70
C THR A 48 -5.21 2.66 3.72
N THR A 49 -4.01 2.51 4.28
CA THR A 49 -3.35 3.52 5.09
C THR A 49 -1.98 3.80 4.47
N ILE A 50 -1.68 5.07 4.22
CA ILE A 50 -0.36 5.54 3.78
C ILE A 50 0.12 6.54 4.81
N GLU A 51 1.33 6.36 5.31
CA GLU A 51 2.02 7.33 6.13
C GLU A 51 3.34 7.68 5.45
N GLN A 52 3.54 8.96 5.15
CA GLN A 52 4.77 9.47 4.58
C GLN A 52 5.37 10.52 5.51
N VAL A 53 6.63 10.31 5.91
CA VAL A 53 7.36 11.16 6.84
C VAL A 53 8.59 11.71 6.17
N THR A 54 8.73 13.05 6.19
CA THR A 54 9.96 13.76 5.81
C THR A 54 10.69 14.23 7.05
N SER A 55 12.01 14.30 7.00
CA SER A 55 12.83 14.60 8.18
C SER A 55 13.04 16.10 8.43
N GLU A 56 13.19 16.92 7.37
CA GLU A 56 13.48 18.37 7.50
C GLU A 56 12.88 19.20 6.34
N PRO A 57 11.91 20.08 6.56
CA PRO A 57 11.18 20.22 7.83
C PRO A 57 10.38 18.96 8.14
N ALA A 58 10.29 18.60 9.41
CA ALA A 58 9.54 17.42 9.80
C ALA A 58 8.07 17.58 9.40
N ASN A 59 7.61 16.72 8.52
CA ASN A 59 6.23 16.69 8.05
C ASN A 59 5.76 15.24 8.00
N THR A 60 4.52 15.01 8.43
CA THR A 60 3.87 13.71 8.33
C THR A 60 2.58 13.87 7.55
N GLU A 61 2.50 13.21 6.41
CA GLU A 61 1.26 13.04 5.68
C GLU A 61 0.69 11.65 5.97
N THR A 62 -0.58 11.61 6.37
CA THR A 62 -1.30 10.36 6.58
C THR A 62 -2.53 10.36 5.67
N VAL A 63 -2.66 9.31 4.88
CA VAL A 63 -3.82 9.07 4.02
C VAL A 63 -4.49 7.79 4.47
N MET A 64 -5.81 7.86 4.71
CA MET A 64 -6.63 6.70 5.03
C MET A 64 -7.81 6.64 4.08
N SER A 65 -8.04 5.50 3.46
CA SER A 65 -9.21 5.27 2.62
C SER A 65 -9.91 3.96 2.97
N THR A 66 -11.21 3.94 2.73
CA THR A 66 -12.01 2.72 2.74
C THR A 66 -12.91 2.77 1.52
N LEU A 67 -12.66 1.89 0.56
CA LEU A 67 -13.34 1.86 -0.72
C LEU A 67 -14.00 0.51 -0.94
N SER A 68 -15.18 0.52 -1.53
CA SER A 68 -15.89 -0.66 -2.03
C SER A 68 -15.97 -0.59 -3.55
N TYR A 69 -15.55 -1.64 -4.21
CA TYR A 69 -15.55 -1.78 -5.66
C TYR A 69 -16.65 -2.75 -6.06
N ASP A 70 -17.47 -2.39 -7.03
CA ASP A 70 -18.54 -3.23 -7.60
C ASP A 70 -18.24 -3.70 -9.02
N ASN A 71 -17.21 -3.13 -9.64
CA ASN A 71 -16.57 -3.55 -10.89
C ASN A 71 -15.15 -2.96 -10.88
N ALA A 72 -14.27 -3.43 -11.77
CA ALA A 72 -12.85 -3.07 -11.78
C ALA A 72 -12.57 -1.55 -11.70
N ASP A 73 -13.50 -0.71 -12.16
CA ASP A 73 -13.31 0.74 -12.26
C ASP A 73 -14.33 1.57 -11.46
N ASN A 74 -15.41 0.95 -10.92
CA ASN A 74 -16.41 1.67 -10.14
C ASN A 74 -16.19 1.45 -8.66
N PHE A 75 -15.94 2.52 -7.93
CA PHE A 75 -15.76 2.45 -6.48
C PHE A 75 -16.55 3.54 -5.76
N SER A 76 -16.89 3.25 -4.51
CA SER A 76 -17.50 4.18 -3.57
C SER A 76 -16.81 4.08 -2.22
N GLY A 77 -16.79 5.18 -1.47
CA GLY A 77 -16.21 5.15 -0.13
C GLY A 77 -15.71 6.50 0.36
N THR A 78 -14.81 6.45 1.32
CA THR A 78 -14.28 7.63 2.02
C THR A 78 -12.77 7.66 1.97
N PHE A 79 -12.25 8.89 2.00
CA PHE A 79 -10.83 9.18 2.02
C PHE A 79 -10.58 10.33 2.99
N ILE A 80 -9.54 10.22 3.80
CA ILE A 80 -9.10 11.26 4.71
C ILE A 80 -7.59 11.43 4.53
N GLN A 81 -7.17 12.64 4.23
CA GLN A 81 -5.76 13.03 4.21
C GLN A 81 -5.52 14.02 5.34
N LYS A 82 -4.51 13.76 6.13
CA LYS A 82 -3.99 14.67 7.15
C LYS A 82 -2.56 15.05 6.81
N ASN A 83 -2.24 16.30 6.97
CA ASN A 83 -0.89 16.80 6.81
C ASN A 83 -0.51 17.57 8.08
N THR A 84 0.51 17.07 8.78
CA THR A 84 1.00 17.62 10.05
C THR A 84 2.42 18.11 9.85
N ALA A 85 2.60 19.41 9.68
CA ALA A 85 3.91 20.04 9.66
C ALA A 85 4.29 20.54 11.05
N SER A 86 5.60 20.49 11.37
CA SER A 86 6.12 20.99 12.64
C SER A 86 5.75 22.46 12.85
N GLY A 87 4.98 22.76 13.89
CA GLY A 87 4.56 24.13 14.28
C GLY A 87 3.34 24.68 13.55
N SER A 88 2.61 23.88 12.76
CA SER A 88 1.35 24.28 12.12
C SER A 88 0.17 23.46 12.65
N ASN A 89 -1.06 23.96 12.41
CA ASN A 89 -2.27 23.18 12.62
C ASN A 89 -2.36 22.09 11.53
N ASP A 90 -2.90 20.93 11.88
CA ASP A 90 -3.14 19.85 10.92
C ASP A 90 -4.07 20.33 9.79
N ALA A 91 -3.64 20.18 8.57
CA ALA A 91 -4.53 20.33 7.42
C ALA A 91 -5.24 19.00 7.17
N ILE A 92 -6.56 19.03 7.05
CA ILE A 92 -7.39 17.82 6.87
C ILE A 92 -8.23 17.99 5.61
N LEU A 93 -8.08 17.06 4.67
CA LEU A 93 -8.93 16.90 3.51
C LEU A 93 -9.78 15.64 3.70
N GLN A 94 -11.10 15.77 3.56
CA GLN A 94 -12.02 14.62 3.54
C GLN A 94 -12.72 14.56 2.18
N VAL A 95 -12.81 13.36 1.61
CA VAL A 95 -13.49 13.12 0.34
C VAL A 95 -14.44 11.95 0.49
N GLU A 96 -15.64 12.10 -0.06
CA GLU A 96 -16.61 11.02 -0.24
C GLU A 96 -16.83 10.83 -1.74
N THR A 97 -16.80 9.59 -2.19
CA THR A 97 -16.98 9.25 -3.61
C THR A 97 -18.06 8.19 -3.78
N SER A 98 -18.87 8.34 -4.83
CA SER A 98 -19.86 7.36 -5.23
C SER A 98 -20.13 7.51 -6.74
N ASN A 99 -20.02 6.41 -7.49
CA ASN A 99 -20.34 6.35 -8.93
C ASN A 99 -19.72 7.49 -9.76
N ALA A 100 -18.42 7.68 -9.66
CA ALA A 100 -17.64 8.70 -10.36
C ALA A 100 -17.99 10.17 -9.97
N GLN A 101 -18.81 10.36 -8.95
CA GLN A 101 -19.04 11.67 -8.34
C GLN A 101 -18.33 11.74 -6.98
N SER A 102 -17.68 12.84 -6.73
CA SER A 102 -16.98 13.07 -5.46
C SER A 102 -17.36 14.42 -4.87
N THR A 103 -17.43 14.44 -3.56
CA THR A 103 -17.54 15.66 -2.77
C THR A 103 -16.36 15.72 -1.82
N TYR A 104 -15.89 16.91 -1.53
CA TYR A 104 -14.78 17.10 -0.60
C TYR A 104 -15.04 18.25 0.36
N LYS A 105 -14.35 18.23 1.47
CA LYS A 105 -14.25 19.37 2.40
C LYS A 105 -12.86 19.47 2.99
N GLU A 106 -12.42 20.68 3.24
CA GLU A 106 -11.14 20.99 3.85
C GLU A 106 -11.35 21.58 5.26
N ASN A 107 -10.54 21.14 6.21
CA ASN A 107 -10.45 21.66 7.58
C ASN A 107 -11.82 21.80 8.28
N GLY A 108 -12.73 20.86 8.03
CA GLY A 108 -14.07 20.87 8.62
C GLY A 108 -15.03 21.91 8.02
N GLY A 109 -14.68 22.51 6.88
CA GLY A 109 -15.54 23.42 6.13
C GLY A 109 -16.78 22.75 5.53
N GLU A 110 -17.45 23.43 4.62
CA GLU A 110 -18.62 22.91 3.89
C GLU A 110 -18.22 21.93 2.80
N TRP A 111 -19.11 20.97 2.51
CA TRP A 111 -18.93 20.04 1.41
C TRP A 111 -19.05 20.76 0.06
N GLN A 112 -18.08 20.53 -0.80
CA GLN A 112 -18.00 21.05 -2.16
C GLN A 112 -18.02 19.89 -3.17
N GLN A 113 -18.56 20.14 -4.35
CA GLN A 113 -18.57 19.14 -5.41
C GLN A 113 -17.21 19.15 -6.12
N SER A 114 -16.57 17.98 -6.22
CA SER A 114 -15.33 17.81 -6.98
C SER A 114 -15.64 17.64 -8.46
N LEU A 115 -14.80 18.21 -9.31
CA LEU A 115 -14.82 17.96 -10.74
C LEU A 115 -14.17 16.61 -11.04
N THR A 116 -14.65 15.90 -12.04
CA THR A 116 -14.22 14.54 -12.43
C THR A 116 -12.73 14.40 -12.77
N ASN A 117 -11.99 15.49 -12.93
CA ASN A 117 -10.56 15.52 -13.20
C ASN A 117 -9.73 16.15 -12.07
N ASP A 118 -10.28 16.17 -10.86
CA ASP A 118 -9.57 16.73 -9.71
C ASP A 118 -8.38 15.82 -9.33
N SER A 119 -7.20 16.43 -9.15
CA SER A 119 -5.98 15.72 -8.75
C SER A 119 -6.13 14.96 -7.43
N HIS A 120 -7.06 15.37 -6.57
CA HIS A 120 -7.39 14.67 -5.32
C HIS A 120 -7.97 13.27 -5.58
N LEU A 121 -8.73 13.09 -6.66
CA LEU A 121 -9.32 11.79 -7.03
C LEU A 121 -8.29 10.75 -7.44
N ASN A 122 -7.18 11.16 -8.05
CA ASN A 122 -6.12 10.24 -8.46
C ASN A 122 -5.40 9.57 -7.28
N ARG A 123 -5.46 10.19 -6.09
CA ARG A 123 -4.89 9.65 -4.86
C ARG A 123 -5.85 8.71 -4.10
N LEU A 124 -7.13 8.69 -4.46
CA LEU A 124 -8.11 7.83 -3.81
C LEU A 124 -7.90 6.35 -4.13
N ASN A 125 -7.44 6.06 -5.33
CA ASN A 125 -7.35 4.70 -5.88
C ASN A 125 -5.93 4.13 -5.78
N VAL A 126 -5.31 4.26 -4.61
CA VAL A 126 -3.96 3.75 -4.34
C VAL A 126 -4.00 2.24 -4.19
N LEU A 127 -3.14 1.56 -4.93
CA LEU A 127 -3.07 0.10 -4.97
C LEU A 127 -4.43 -0.54 -5.29
N SER A 128 -5.11 0.00 -6.33
CA SER A 128 -6.25 -0.68 -6.96
C SER A 128 -5.87 -2.11 -7.40
N LEU A 129 -6.86 -2.96 -7.67
CA LEU A 129 -6.58 -4.33 -8.14
C LEU A 129 -5.61 -4.39 -9.32
N SER A 130 -5.71 -3.45 -10.27
CA SER A 130 -4.77 -3.39 -11.41
C SER A 130 -3.34 -3.04 -10.97
N GLN A 131 -3.18 -2.14 -10.02
CA GLN A 131 -1.87 -1.79 -9.46
C GLN A 131 -1.31 -2.92 -8.60
N VAL A 132 -2.14 -3.58 -7.80
CA VAL A 132 -1.76 -4.77 -7.02
C VAL A 132 -1.33 -5.91 -7.94
N ARG A 133 -2.00 -6.10 -9.09
CA ARG A 133 -1.59 -7.08 -10.11
C ARG A 133 -0.22 -6.75 -10.70
N ASN A 134 0.06 -5.49 -11.01
CA ASN A 134 1.36 -5.06 -11.49
C ASN A 134 2.45 -5.25 -10.42
N LEU A 135 2.13 -4.94 -9.17
CA LEU A 135 3.02 -5.18 -8.03
C LEU A 135 3.31 -6.67 -7.89
N LEU A 136 2.30 -7.53 -7.90
CA LEU A 136 2.45 -8.99 -7.82
C LEU A 136 3.33 -9.52 -8.95
N THR A 137 3.10 -9.09 -10.20
CA THR A 137 3.91 -9.50 -11.36
C THR A 137 5.38 -9.13 -11.17
N THR A 138 5.66 -7.97 -10.60
CA THR A 138 7.03 -7.56 -10.27
C THR A 138 7.59 -8.43 -9.15
N LEU A 139 6.85 -8.61 -8.05
CA LEU A 139 7.28 -9.39 -6.89
C LEU A 139 7.49 -10.87 -7.24
N ASP A 140 6.70 -11.45 -8.15
CA ASP A 140 6.86 -12.82 -8.59
C ASP A 140 8.21 -13.06 -9.29
N THR A 141 8.76 -12.01 -9.89
CA THR A 141 10.07 -12.06 -10.58
C THR A 141 11.25 -11.86 -9.62
N ILE A 142 11.12 -10.96 -8.63
CA ILE A 142 12.25 -10.52 -7.79
C ILE A 142 12.13 -10.97 -6.33
N GLY A 143 10.94 -11.36 -5.90
CA GLY A 143 10.63 -11.70 -4.51
C GLY A 143 10.86 -13.17 -4.17
N GLN A 144 10.60 -13.48 -2.92
CA GLN A 144 10.67 -14.85 -2.39
C GLN A 144 9.32 -15.26 -1.83
N TRP A 145 8.79 -16.37 -2.33
CA TRP A 145 7.58 -16.98 -1.81
C TRP A 145 7.86 -17.84 -0.58
N THR A 146 7.02 -17.67 0.44
CA THR A 146 6.99 -18.51 1.64
C THR A 146 5.55 -18.87 1.95
N GLY A 147 5.33 -20.02 2.57
CA GLY A 147 3.98 -20.49 2.92
C GLY A 147 3.84 -20.82 4.40
N SER A 148 2.64 -20.61 4.94
CA SER A 148 2.18 -21.12 6.22
C SER A 148 1.00 -22.08 6.01
N LEU A 149 0.34 -22.51 7.10
CA LEU A 149 -0.84 -23.36 7.01
C LEU A 149 -2.03 -22.66 6.31
N SER A 150 -2.17 -21.35 6.48
CA SER A 150 -3.31 -20.57 5.98
C SER A 150 -2.96 -19.56 4.90
N ASP A 151 -1.68 -19.17 4.78
CA ASP A 151 -1.28 -18.05 3.97
C ASP A 151 -0.06 -18.39 3.11
N GLN A 152 0.04 -17.72 1.98
CA GLN A 152 1.23 -17.62 1.17
C GLN A 152 1.67 -16.15 1.15
N THR A 153 2.95 -15.91 1.19
CA THR A 153 3.51 -14.56 1.22
C THR A 153 4.62 -14.45 0.21
N VAL A 154 4.55 -13.46 -0.69
CA VAL A 154 5.70 -13.04 -1.47
C VAL A 154 6.31 -11.82 -0.82
N SER A 155 7.62 -11.83 -0.61
CA SER A 155 8.35 -10.74 0.03
C SER A 155 9.56 -10.33 -0.79
N PHE A 156 9.88 -9.03 -0.71
CA PHE A 156 11.07 -8.44 -1.33
C PHE A 156 11.69 -7.43 -0.36
N SER A 157 13.03 -7.37 -0.34
CA SER A 157 13.79 -6.33 0.36
C SER A 157 14.97 -5.91 -0.49
N GLY A 158 15.12 -4.60 -0.73
CA GLY A 158 16.22 -4.02 -1.50
C GLY A 158 15.78 -2.85 -2.38
N GLU A 159 16.70 -2.41 -3.24
CA GLU A 159 16.44 -1.36 -4.22
C GLU A 159 15.84 -1.96 -5.49
N ASN A 160 14.82 -1.28 -6.05
CA ASN A 160 14.24 -1.65 -7.35
C ASN A 160 13.55 -0.45 -8.00
N ALA A 161 14.07 -0.04 -9.16
CA ALA A 161 13.59 1.13 -9.87
C ALA A 161 12.13 1.00 -10.37
N GLN A 162 11.65 -0.21 -10.69
CA GLN A 162 10.26 -0.41 -11.12
C GLN A 162 9.31 -0.19 -9.95
N LEU A 163 9.66 -0.70 -8.76
CA LEU A 163 8.89 -0.48 -7.52
C LEU A 163 8.90 1.01 -7.14
N THR A 164 10.05 1.68 -7.24
CA THR A 164 10.14 3.12 -7.00
C THR A 164 9.26 3.91 -7.97
N ASN A 165 9.27 3.58 -9.25
CA ASN A 165 8.42 4.24 -10.24
C ASN A 165 6.93 4.01 -9.95
N LEU A 166 6.53 2.80 -9.56
CA LEU A 166 5.15 2.51 -9.17
C LEU A 166 4.75 3.33 -7.94
N LEU A 167 5.59 3.34 -6.89
CA LEU A 167 5.36 4.12 -5.67
C LEU A 167 5.15 5.60 -5.97
N ASN A 168 6.00 6.19 -6.81
CA ASN A 168 5.97 7.61 -7.17
C ASN A 168 4.68 8.03 -7.91
N THR A 169 3.84 7.09 -8.31
CA THR A 169 2.54 7.42 -8.93
C THR A 169 1.46 7.80 -7.90
N PHE A 170 1.64 7.47 -6.62
CA PHE A 170 0.60 7.66 -5.61
C PHE A 170 1.07 8.28 -4.28
N VAL A 171 2.36 8.59 -4.13
CA VAL A 171 2.86 9.33 -2.96
C VAL A 171 3.06 10.80 -3.28
N SER A 172 3.03 11.66 -2.23
CA SER A 172 3.22 13.11 -2.39
C SER A 172 4.66 13.44 -2.70
N GLU A 173 5.57 12.88 -1.91
CA GLU A 173 7.01 13.06 -2.09
C GLU A 173 7.58 11.90 -2.90
N SER A 174 8.09 12.21 -4.08
CA SER A 174 8.67 11.22 -4.97
C SER A 174 10.09 10.85 -4.57
N TYR A 175 10.41 9.57 -4.68
CA TYR A 175 11.71 9.02 -4.35
C TYR A 175 12.68 9.02 -5.52
N ASN A 176 13.98 9.10 -5.21
CA ASN A 176 15.04 8.73 -6.12
C ASN A 176 15.06 7.20 -6.36
N ASN A 177 15.73 6.76 -7.43
CA ASN A 177 15.70 5.36 -7.86
C ASN A 177 16.46 4.39 -6.92
N ASP A 178 17.21 4.90 -5.96
CA ASP A 178 17.96 4.19 -4.93
C ASP A 178 17.15 3.96 -3.64
N ALA A 179 15.84 4.14 -3.70
CA ALA A 179 14.96 3.87 -2.57
C ALA A 179 14.98 2.38 -2.20
N ASN A 180 15.07 2.11 -0.90
CA ASN A 180 15.06 0.77 -0.35
C ASN A 180 13.62 0.36 0.00
N HIS A 181 13.18 -0.75 -0.53
CA HIS A 181 11.85 -1.30 -0.36
C HIS A 181 11.85 -2.50 0.58
N GLN A 182 10.84 -2.61 1.42
CA GLN A 182 10.48 -3.80 2.17
C GLN A 182 9.01 -4.08 1.90
N ILE A 183 8.69 -5.15 1.17
CA ILE A 183 7.33 -5.46 0.73
C ILE A 183 6.97 -6.86 1.18
N GLN A 184 5.73 -7.01 1.64
CA GLN A 184 5.07 -8.28 1.85
C GLN A 184 3.66 -8.22 1.23
N LEU A 185 3.34 -9.18 0.36
CA LEU A 185 2.01 -9.39 -0.17
C LEU A 185 1.54 -10.76 0.31
N VAL A 186 0.45 -10.76 1.06
CA VAL A 186 -0.12 -11.96 1.71
C VAL A 186 -1.37 -12.40 0.98
N THR A 187 -1.43 -13.68 0.63
CA THR A 187 -2.60 -14.31 0.00
C THR A 187 -3.13 -15.45 0.87
N ASP A 188 -4.39 -15.77 0.70
CA ASP A 188 -4.95 -17.01 1.24
C ASP A 188 -4.41 -18.21 0.47
N ARG A 189 -3.98 -19.22 1.18
CA ARG A 189 -3.36 -20.41 0.56
C ARG A 189 -4.34 -21.25 -0.26
N TYR A 190 -5.61 -21.23 0.10
CA TYR A 190 -6.63 -22.11 -0.49
C TYR A 190 -7.41 -21.42 -1.61
N THR A 191 -7.65 -20.10 -1.46
CA THR A 191 -8.44 -19.33 -2.42
C THR A 191 -7.57 -18.48 -3.35
N ASN A 192 -6.27 -18.31 -3.04
CA ASN A 192 -5.34 -17.39 -3.72
C ASN A 192 -5.76 -15.91 -3.68
N GLU A 193 -6.71 -15.56 -2.83
CA GLU A 193 -7.16 -14.18 -2.66
C GLU A 193 -6.10 -13.35 -1.93
N ILE A 194 -5.85 -12.14 -2.39
CA ILE A 194 -4.97 -11.22 -1.67
C ILE A 194 -5.70 -10.70 -0.43
N LYS A 195 -5.06 -10.86 0.72
CA LYS A 195 -5.53 -10.38 2.02
C LYS A 195 -4.94 -9.03 2.38
N ALA A 196 -3.63 -8.87 2.15
CA ALA A 196 -2.92 -7.67 2.57
C ALA A 196 -1.70 -7.38 1.71
N VAL A 197 -1.34 -6.10 1.64
CA VAL A 197 -0.04 -5.63 1.17
C VAL A 197 0.53 -4.71 2.25
N GLU A 198 1.74 -4.99 2.68
CA GLU A 198 2.54 -4.14 3.57
C GLU A 198 3.79 -3.71 2.80
N TRP A 199 4.00 -2.40 2.69
CA TRP A 199 5.10 -1.85 1.93
C TRP A 199 5.74 -0.68 2.66
N THR A 200 6.97 -0.85 3.10
CA THR A 200 7.78 0.23 3.68
C THR A 200 8.89 0.60 2.70
N VAL A 201 9.05 1.90 2.50
CA VAL A 201 10.09 2.45 1.63
C VAL A 201 10.87 3.53 2.38
N SER A 202 12.17 3.50 2.27
CA SER A 202 13.06 4.53 2.79
C SER A 202 14.03 4.98 1.70
N GLY A 203 14.25 6.28 1.60
CA GLY A 203 15.13 6.86 0.59
C GLY A 203 15.22 8.36 0.70
N THR A 204 15.54 9.01 -0.41
CA THR A 204 15.63 10.46 -0.50
C THR A 204 14.61 11.01 -1.50
N SER A 205 14.06 12.18 -1.19
CA SER A 205 13.18 12.92 -2.08
C SER A 205 13.90 13.36 -3.36
N ARG A 206 13.23 13.27 -4.49
CA ARG A 206 13.74 13.74 -5.79
C ARG A 206 13.83 15.25 -5.88
N ILE A 207 13.10 15.98 -5.00
CA ILE A 207 12.96 17.44 -5.08
C ILE A 207 14.09 18.12 -4.31
N ASP A 208 14.34 17.68 -3.09
CA ASP A 208 15.23 18.37 -2.15
C ASP A 208 16.29 17.47 -1.49
N ASN A 209 16.34 16.19 -1.87
CA ASN A 209 17.23 15.15 -1.32
C ASN A 209 17.05 14.91 0.20
N GLN A 210 15.91 15.30 0.78
CA GLN A 210 15.63 14.99 2.17
C GLN A 210 15.31 13.51 2.36
N ALA A 211 15.59 13.00 3.55
CA ALA A 211 15.20 11.64 3.90
C ALA A 211 13.68 11.54 4.01
N VAL A 212 13.12 10.56 3.32
CA VAL A 212 11.69 10.24 3.29
C VAL A 212 11.48 8.78 3.65
N THR A 213 10.47 8.51 4.46
CA THR A 213 9.99 7.15 4.72
C THR A 213 8.49 7.10 4.45
N THR A 214 8.06 6.10 3.68
CA THR A 214 6.65 5.83 3.42
C THR A 214 6.31 4.43 3.90
N THR A 215 5.20 4.30 4.61
CA THR A 215 4.60 3.02 4.99
C THR A 215 3.22 2.94 4.38
N ILE A 216 2.91 1.84 3.70
CA ILE A 216 1.63 1.57 3.06
C ILE A 216 1.10 0.26 3.59
N GLU A 217 -0.11 0.28 4.10
CA GLU A 217 -0.86 -0.90 4.50
C GLU A 217 -2.16 -0.95 3.69
N VAL A 218 -2.38 -2.05 2.98
CA VAL A 218 -3.62 -2.33 2.26
C VAL A 218 -4.19 -3.63 2.76
N LYS A 219 -5.49 -3.63 3.05
CA LYS A 219 -6.26 -4.83 3.38
C LYS A 219 -7.37 -4.98 2.37
N LEU A 220 -7.50 -6.18 1.82
CA LEU A 220 -8.53 -6.52 0.84
C LEU A 220 -9.43 -7.61 1.40
N SER A 221 -10.72 -7.54 1.07
CA SER A 221 -11.69 -8.58 1.37
C SER A 221 -12.72 -8.62 0.24
N GLN A 222 -13.10 -9.80 -0.18
CA GLN A 222 -14.23 -9.97 -1.11
C GLN A 222 -15.55 -9.51 -0.47
N LEU A 223 -16.48 -9.02 -1.29
CA LEU A 223 -17.82 -8.62 -0.90
C LEU A 223 -18.81 -9.75 -1.13
#